data_bbba4f455f49950b0258e57712fc1826
#
_entry.id   bbba4f455f49950b0258e57712fc1826
#
_cell.length_a   1.000
_cell.length_b   1.000
_cell.length_c   1.000
_cell.angle_alpha   90.00
_cell.angle_beta   90.00
_cell.angle_gamma   90.00
#
_symmetry.space_group_name_H-M   'P 1'
#
loop_
_entity.id
_entity.type
_entity.pdbx_description
1 polymer ?
#
loop_
_entity_poly.entity_id
_entity_poly.type
_entity_poly.pdbx_seq_one_letter_code
_entity_poly.pdbx_strand_id
1 'polypeptide(L)'
;MLFRSNQTIAGLAQGRRLDGKIMFLGGPLYFCKGLRERFVKTLNLSEENAVFPDYARVSVAIGAALYGAKEAKAFTFESLAVALENATTSTTVSGRMEPLFDSDEAYERFQRRHAGAGVQSVNPAEYTGGAYLGIDCGSTTTKLVLMSEDDKLLYTYYDSNKGNPVEIVKEQLAAIYRLCGDRIQIKGSAVTGYGEELIKNAFGVDSGLVETMAHFLAARHFDPDVDFILDIGGQDIKCFRIKNNSVDSILLNEACSSGCGSFIETFAKSMGYDIAEFAKIGLRGKAPVDLGSRCTVFMNSSVKQAQKDGADVSDISAGLSISVVKNAVYKVIRAGSADELGQNIVVQGGTFYNDAVLRAFELELGRQVVRPAIAGLMGAYGAALHAKNTRGEQSALITQEGLAHFVHEAKPAVCKRCTNCLLYTSRCV
;
A
#
# COMPACT_ATOMS: atom_id res chain seq x y z
N MET A 1 -12.89 8.87 -16.99
CA MET A 1 -14.10 9.44 -16.38
C MET A 1 -15.13 8.37 -15.96
N LEU A 2 -15.43 7.37 -16.77
CA LEU A 2 -16.39 6.28 -16.45
C LEU A 2 -16.07 5.55 -15.16
N PHE A 3 -14.82 5.14 -15.02
CA PHE A 3 -14.33 4.40 -13.86
C PHE A 3 -14.50 5.20 -12.55
N ARG A 4 -14.11 6.47 -12.52
CA ARG A 4 -14.21 7.31 -11.31
C ARG A 4 -15.65 7.60 -10.90
N SER A 5 -16.58 7.85 -11.84
CA SER A 5 -17.98 8.05 -11.49
C SER A 5 -18.61 6.80 -10.88
N ASN A 6 -18.32 5.61 -11.45
CA ASN A 6 -18.82 4.36 -10.93
C ASN A 6 -18.26 4.03 -9.54
N GLN A 7 -16.95 4.22 -9.33
CA GLN A 7 -16.33 4.04 -8.01
C GLN A 7 -16.92 5.01 -6.97
N THR A 8 -17.10 6.28 -7.33
CA THR A 8 -17.68 7.27 -6.42
C THR A 8 -19.11 6.89 -6.06
N ILE A 9 -19.92 6.51 -7.03
CA ILE A 9 -21.31 6.08 -6.81
C ILE A 9 -21.33 4.83 -5.93
N ALA A 10 -20.55 3.80 -6.27
CA ALA A 10 -20.50 2.57 -5.48
C ALA A 10 -20.01 2.82 -4.05
N GLY A 11 -18.95 3.63 -3.87
CA GLY A 11 -18.39 3.96 -2.57
C GLY A 11 -19.32 4.80 -1.69
N LEU A 12 -20.05 5.75 -2.26
CA LEU A 12 -20.97 6.61 -1.51
C LEU A 12 -22.34 5.95 -1.28
N ALA A 13 -22.88 5.31 -2.30
CA ALA A 13 -24.20 4.69 -2.21
C ALA A 13 -24.17 3.38 -1.41
N GLN A 14 -23.03 2.64 -1.40
CA GLN A 14 -22.89 1.39 -0.67
C GLN A 14 -24.04 0.40 -0.94
N GLY A 15 -24.44 0.28 -2.20
CA GLY A 15 -25.55 -0.56 -2.64
C GLY A 15 -26.95 0.06 -2.45
N ARG A 16 -27.06 1.25 -1.87
CA ARG A 16 -28.34 1.94 -1.75
C ARG A 16 -28.76 2.53 -3.10
N ARG A 17 -30.04 2.48 -3.38
CA ARG A 17 -30.59 3.13 -4.56
C ARG A 17 -30.61 4.64 -4.36
N LEU A 18 -30.11 5.38 -5.35
CA LEU A 18 -30.13 6.83 -5.36
C LEU A 18 -31.33 7.31 -6.18
N ASP A 19 -32.42 7.61 -5.48
CA ASP A 19 -33.68 8.06 -6.07
C ASP A 19 -33.93 9.54 -5.77
N GLY A 20 -34.76 10.18 -6.61
CA GLY A 20 -35.20 11.58 -6.43
C GLY A 20 -34.23 12.60 -7.05
N LYS A 21 -34.25 13.83 -6.52
CA LYS A 21 -33.41 14.94 -7.00
C LYS A 21 -32.03 14.83 -6.43
N ILE A 22 -31.04 14.79 -7.29
CA ILE A 22 -29.61 14.72 -6.93
C ILE A 22 -28.95 16.06 -7.21
N MET A 23 -28.45 16.69 -6.15
CA MET A 23 -27.74 17.96 -6.23
C MET A 23 -26.24 17.72 -6.33
N PHE A 24 -25.62 18.31 -7.34
CA PHE A 24 -24.18 18.20 -7.59
C PHE A 24 -23.45 19.43 -7.06
N LEU A 25 -22.63 19.25 -6.03
CA LEU A 25 -21.92 20.32 -5.33
C LEU A 25 -20.40 20.14 -5.43
N GLY A 26 -19.67 21.23 -5.16
CA GLY A 26 -18.22 21.24 -5.12
C GLY A 26 -17.53 21.64 -6.43
N GLY A 27 -16.28 22.04 -6.32
CA GLY A 27 -15.48 22.57 -7.43
C GLY A 27 -15.33 21.62 -8.62
N PRO A 28 -14.93 20.35 -8.44
CA PRO A 28 -14.79 19.40 -9.56
C PRO A 28 -16.05 19.24 -10.39
N LEU A 29 -17.22 19.16 -9.74
CA LEU A 29 -18.51 19.03 -10.43
C LEU A 29 -19.00 20.36 -10.99
N TYR A 30 -18.55 21.49 -10.47
CA TYR A 30 -18.85 22.81 -11.02
C TYR A 30 -18.05 23.09 -12.30
N PHE A 31 -16.74 22.84 -12.31
CA PHE A 31 -15.85 23.18 -13.43
C PHE A 31 -15.79 22.11 -14.52
N CYS A 32 -15.91 20.83 -14.18
CA CYS A 32 -15.75 19.71 -15.12
C CYS A 32 -17.10 19.26 -15.68
N LYS A 33 -17.58 19.92 -16.76
CA LYS A 33 -18.87 19.58 -17.42
C LYS A 33 -18.96 18.09 -17.78
N GLY A 34 -17.94 17.53 -18.42
CA GLY A 34 -17.92 16.12 -18.81
C GLY A 34 -18.00 15.14 -17.64
N LEU A 35 -17.57 15.55 -16.43
CA LEU A 35 -17.74 14.75 -15.22
C LEU A 35 -19.22 14.78 -14.78
N ARG A 36 -19.88 15.92 -14.79
CA ARG A 36 -21.33 16.07 -14.51
C ARG A 36 -22.18 15.22 -15.45
N GLU A 37 -21.98 15.40 -16.75
CA GLU A 37 -22.69 14.64 -17.80
C GLU A 37 -22.54 13.13 -17.58
N ARG A 38 -21.34 12.70 -17.17
CA ARG A 38 -21.09 11.30 -16.87
C ARG A 38 -21.85 10.79 -15.66
N PHE A 39 -21.94 11.57 -14.58
CA PHE A 39 -22.77 11.21 -13.43
C PHE A 39 -24.25 11.13 -13.80
N VAL A 40 -24.78 12.14 -14.51
CA VAL A 40 -26.16 12.16 -15.00
C VAL A 40 -26.46 10.89 -15.81
N LYS A 41 -25.59 10.57 -16.78
CA LYS A 41 -25.75 9.37 -17.61
C LYS A 41 -25.64 8.06 -16.84
N THR A 42 -24.70 7.98 -15.87
CA THR A 42 -24.51 6.76 -15.09
C THR A 42 -25.65 6.49 -14.12
N LEU A 43 -26.23 7.56 -13.54
CA LEU A 43 -27.36 7.49 -12.63
C LEU A 43 -28.72 7.54 -13.35
N ASN A 44 -28.70 7.64 -14.67
CA ASN A 44 -29.90 7.74 -15.53
C ASN A 44 -30.88 8.85 -15.06
N LEU A 45 -30.33 10.05 -14.74
CA LEU A 45 -31.11 11.17 -14.25
C LEU A 45 -31.76 11.94 -15.38
N SER A 46 -33.01 12.39 -15.17
CA SER A 46 -33.68 13.38 -16.02
C SER A 46 -33.14 14.79 -15.71
N GLU A 47 -33.44 15.76 -16.59
CA GLU A 47 -33.13 17.18 -16.37
C GLU A 47 -33.75 17.75 -15.09
N GLU A 48 -34.92 17.26 -14.71
CA GLU A 48 -35.61 17.67 -13.47
C GLU A 48 -34.95 17.09 -12.20
N ASN A 49 -34.28 15.95 -12.33
CA ASN A 49 -33.68 15.25 -11.20
C ASN A 49 -32.16 15.55 -11.02
N ALA A 50 -31.53 16.18 -11.99
CA ALA A 50 -30.15 16.59 -11.93
C ALA A 50 -30.01 18.08 -11.62
N VAL A 51 -29.71 18.44 -10.38
CA VAL A 51 -29.66 19.83 -9.93
C VAL A 51 -28.24 20.34 -9.90
N PHE A 52 -27.93 21.41 -10.63
CA PHE A 52 -26.62 22.06 -10.71
C PHE A 52 -26.71 23.53 -10.30
N PRO A 53 -26.62 23.84 -9.00
CA PRO A 53 -26.74 25.23 -8.55
C PRO A 53 -25.55 26.09 -8.98
N ASP A 54 -25.78 27.34 -9.34
CA ASP A 54 -24.72 28.29 -9.70
C ASP A 54 -23.72 28.51 -8.55
N TYR A 55 -24.17 28.34 -7.33
CA TYR A 55 -23.38 28.43 -6.11
C TYR A 55 -22.68 27.11 -5.71
N ALA A 56 -22.75 26.07 -6.53
CA ALA A 56 -22.21 24.73 -6.20
C ALA A 56 -20.76 24.75 -5.69
N ARG A 57 -19.92 25.64 -6.22
CA ARG A 57 -18.51 25.79 -5.81
C ARG A 57 -18.31 26.36 -4.41
N VAL A 58 -19.26 27.15 -3.93
CA VAL A 58 -19.21 27.82 -2.61
C VAL A 58 -20.26 27.28 -1.63
N SER A 59 -20.91 26.18 -1.96
CA SER A 59 -22.00 25.59 -1.17
C SER A 59 -21.59 25.29 0.29
N VAL A 60 -20.34 24.88 0.54
CA VAL A 60 -19.81 24.63 1.90
C VAL A 60 -19.76 25.95 2.70
N ALA A 61 -19.29 27.04 2.09
CA ALA A 61 -19.25 28.34 2.74
C ALA A 61 -20.67 28.88 3.04
N ILE A 62 -21.60 28.68 2.10
CA ILE A 62 -23.03 29.04 2.32
C ILE A 62 -23.60 28.21 3.48
N GLY A 63 -23.35 26.90 3.51
CA GLY A 63 -23.76 26.02 4.61
C GLY A 63 -23.17 26.45 5.96
N ALA A 64 -21.90 26.81 5.99
CA ALA A 64 -21.25 27.35 7.18
C ALA A 64 -21.86 28.65 7.65
N ALA A 65 -22.16 29.58 6.73
CA ALA A 65 -22.83 30.83 7.05
C ALA A 65 -24.25 30.61 7.60
N LEU A 66 -25.02 29.71 7.00
CA LEU A 66 -26.35 29.33 7.47
C LEU A 66 -26.33 28.65 8.85
N TYR A 67 -25.30 27.85 9.09
CA TYR A 67 -25.10 27.24 10.39
C TYR A 67 -24.69 28.28 11.44
N GLY A 68 -23.74 29.16 11.12
CA GLY A 68 -23.29 30.24 11.99
C GLY A 68 -24.40 31.23 12.33
N ALA A 69 -25.37 31.45 11.43
CA ALA A 69 -26.52 32.28 11.69
C ALA A 69 -27.48 31.71 12.77
N LYS A 70 -27.40 30.40 13.06
CA LYS A 70 -28.16 29.75 14.13
C LYS A 70 -27.39 29.78 15.47
N GLU A 71 -26.10 29.99 15.44
CA GLU A 71 -25.29 30.12 16.65
C GLU A 71 -25.40 31.53 17.21
N ALA A 72 -25.70 31.67 18.47
CA ALA A 72 -25.97 32.95 19.12
C ALA A 72 -24.75 33.88 19.34
N LYS A 73 -23.59 33.57 18.72
CA LYS A 73 -22.37 34.39 18.83
C LYS A 73 -22.23 35.32 17.65
N ALA A 74 -22.51 36.61 17.88
CA ALA A 74 -22.20 37.65 16.91
C ALA A 74 -20.79 38.23 17.16
N PHE A 75 -20.01 38.31 16.11
CA PHE A 75 -18.73 39.01 16.12
C PHE A 75 -18.90 40.32 15.32
N THR A 76 -18.43 41.42 15.88
CA THR A 76 -18.32 42.66 15.11
C THR A 76 -17.10 42.62 14.23
N PHE A 77 -17.10 43.35 13.11
CA PHE A 77 -15.94 43.47 12.23
C PHE A 77 -14.72 44.01 12.97
N GLU A 78 -14.93 44.95 13.90
CA GLU A 78 -13.88 45.52 14.75
C GLU A 78 -13.28 44.48 15.70
N SER A 79 -14.11 43.62 16.31
CA SER A 79 -13.60 42.53 17.18
C SER A 79 -12.78 41.49 16.43
N LEU A 80 -13.14 41.20 15.17
CA LEU A 80 -12.39 40.34 14.28
C LEU A 80 -11.08 40.99 13.84
N ALA A 81 -11.06 42.27 13.52
CA ALA A 81 -9.87 43.02 13.14
C ALA A 81 -8.87 43.04 14.30
N VAL A 82 -9.34 43.38 15.51
CA VAL A 82 -8.49 43.32 16.75
C VAL A 82 -8.01 41.93 17.05
N ALA A 83 -8.84 40.90 16.86
CA ALA A 83 -8.40 39.50 17.01
C ALA A 83 -7.35 39.08 15.98
N LEU A 84 -7.44 39.58 14.75
CA LEU A 84 -6.45 39.36 13.69
C LEU A 84 -5.15 40.12 13.94
N GLU A 85 -5.21 41.36 14.44
CA GLU A 85 -4.04 42.16 14.83
C GLU A 85 -3.32 41.55 16.06
N ASN A 86 -4.09 41.03 17.01
CA ASN A 86 -3.56 40.34 18.20
C ASN A 86 -3.30 38.85 17.96
N ALA A 87 -3.81 38.28 16.87
CA ALA A 87 -3.30 37.03 16.37
C ALA A 87 -1.86 37.31 15.91
N THR A 88 -0.95 37.41 16.90
CA THR A 88 0.41 37.08 16.60
C THR A 88 0.30 35.83 15.73
N THR A 89 0.71 35.93 14.50
CA THR A 89 1.30 34.85 13.79
C THR A 89 2.41 34.38 14.73
N SER A 90 2.00 33.65 15.79
CA SER A 90 2.93 32.71 16.34
C SER A 90 3.29 31.90 15.10
N THR A 91 4.45 32.15 14.54
CA THR A 91 5.26 31.18 13.88
C THR A 91 5.55 30.10 14.91
N THR A 92 4.51 29.60 15.58
CA THR A 92 4.47 28.29 16.12
C THR A 92 4.48 27.46 14.87
N VAL A 93 5.69 27.18 14.40
CA VAL A 93 5.99 26.01 13.60
C VAL A 93 4.99 24.96 14.09
N SER A 94 4.01 24.64 13.26
CA SER A 94 2.96 23.68 13.51
C SER A 94 3.55 22.54 14.32
N GLY A 95 2.99 22.18 15.45
CA GLY A 95 3.50 21.34 16.51
C GLY A 95 4.73 20.53 16.13
N ARG A 96 5.80 20.74 16.85
CA ARG A 96 7.01 19.91 16.72
C ARG A 96 6.77 18.66 17.55
N MET A 97 7.14 17.52 17.00
CA MET A 97 7.04 16.23 17.67
C MET A 97 8.41 15.79 18.19
N GLU A 98 8.41 14.85 19.11
CA GLU A 98 9.64 14.21 19.56
C GLU A 98 10.36 13.49 18.43
N PRO A 99 11.69 13.44 18.43
CA PRO A 99 12.46 12.72 17.43
C PRO A 99 12.14 11.23 17.43
N LEU A 100 12.32 10.60 16.29
CA LEU A 100 12.11 9.15 16.15
C LEU A 100 13.10 8.36 17.04
N PHE A 101 14.29 8.88 17.20
CA PHE A 101 15.32 8.36 18.10
C PHE A 101 15.97 9.51 18.86
N ASP A 102 16.20 9.30 20.14
CA ASP A 102 16.84 10.25 21.06
C ASP A 102 18.38 10.18 20.99
N SER A 103 18.93 9.09 20.47
CA SER A 103 20.37 8.89 20.32
C SER A 103 20.71 7.84 19.25
N ASP A 104 21.97 7.83 18.81
CA ASP A 104 22.48 6.84 17.84
C ASP A 104 22.44 5.42 18.45
N GLU A 105 22.70 5.27 19.75
CA GLU A 105 22.62 4.00 20.46
C GLU A 105 21.18 3.45 20.48
N ALA A 106 20.18 4.32 20.57
CA ALA A 106 18.77 3.90 20.49
C ALA A 106 18.44 3.35 19.10
N TYR A 107 18.95 4.00 18.04
CA TYR A 107 18.80 3.50 16.68
C TYR A 107 19.53 2.17 16.46
N GLU A 108 20.76 2.02 16.96
CA GLU A 108 21.49 0.76 16.86
C GLU A 108 20.79 -0.39 17.61
N ARG A 109 20.20 -0.14 18.78
CA ARG A 109 19.40 -1.15 19.51
C ARG A 109 18.18 -1.57 18.69
N PHE A 110 17.51 -0.61 18.05
CA PHE A 110 16.38 -0.86 17.17
C PHE A 110 16.79 -1.73 15.97
N GLN A 111 17.88 -1.40 15.28
CA GLN A 111 18.41 -2.18 14.15
C GLN A 111 18.77 -3.61 14.56
N ARG A 112 19.50 -3.79 15.66
CA ARG A 112 19.88 -5.12 16.17
C ARG A 112 18.65 -5.99 16.48
N ARG A 113 17.61 -5.40 17.03
CA ARG A 113 16.37 -6.13 17.32
C ARG A 113 15.69 -6.60 16.04
N HIS A 114 15.53 -5.74 15.05
CA HIS A 114 14.89 -6.10 13.79
C HIS A 114 15.75 -7.02 12.90
N ALA A 115 17.06 -7.03 13.08
CA ALA A 115 17.94 -8.00 12.41
C ALA A 115 17.68 -9.45 12.84
N GLY A 116 17.09 -9.65 14.03
CA GLY A 116 16.74 -10.99 14.54
C GLY A 116 15.65 -11.71 13.73
N ALA A 117 14.83 -10.99 12.96
CA ALA A 117 13.82 -11.56 12.07
C ALA A 117 14.36 -11.75 10.64
N GLY A 118 15.60 -12.19 10.50
CA GLY A 118 16.25 -12.48 9.24
C GLY A 118 15.93 -13.86 8.70
N VAL A 119 15.98 -14.03 7.38
CA VAL A 119 16.03 -15.34 6.70
C VAL A 119 17.46 -15.57 6.22
N GLN A 120 17.98 -16.75 6.49
CA GLN A 120 19.31 -17.10 6.01
C GLN A 120 19.32 -17.22 4.49
N SER A 121 20.33 -16.65 3.85
CA SER A 121 20.58 -16.84 2.43
C SER A 121 21.73 -17.82 2.24
N VAL A 122 21.62 -18.67 1.25
CA VAL A 122 22.65 -19.62 0.85
C VAL A 122 23.06 -19.30 -0.58
N ASN A 123 24.36 -19.31 -0.84
CA ASN A 123 24.84 -19.17 -2.21
C ASN A 123 24.35 -20.35 -3.06
N PRO A 124 23.54 -20.13 -4.09
CA PRO A 124 23.02 -21.21 -4.92
C PRO A 124 24.12 -22.06 -5.58
N ALA A 125 25.31 -21.50 -5.76
CA ALA A 125 26.46 -22.24 -6.28
C ALA A 125 26.95 -23.35 -5.33
N GLU A 126 26.68 -23.22 -4.03
CA GLU A 126 27.08 -24.13 -2.96
C GLU A 126 25.95 -25.06 -2.52
N TYR A 127 24.72 -24.84 -3.02
CA TYR A 127 23.54 -25.63 -2.66
C TYR A 127 23.28 -26.75 -3.69
N THR A 128 22.94 -27.92 -3.19
CA THR A 128 22.46 -29.05 -3.98
C THR A 128 21.24 -29.66 -3.29
N GLY A 129 20.14 -29.85 -4.03
CA GLY A 129 18.92 -30.43 -3.48
C GLY A 129 17.64 -29.81 -4.05
N GLY A 130 16.53 -30.01 -3.35
CA GLY A 130 15.22 -29.50 -3.75
C GLY A 130 15.05 -28.03 -3.40
N ALA A 131 14.26 -27.35 -4.21
CA ALA A 131 13.86 -25.96 -3.96
C ALA A 131 12.39 -25.74 -4.27
N TYR A 132 11.83 -24.67 -3.73
CA TYR A 132 10.44 -24.26 -3.90
C TYR A 132 10.38 -22.82 -4.40
N LEU A 133 9.60 -22.61 -5.46
CA LEU A 133 9.44 -21.30 -6.09
C LEU A 133 8.13 -20.66 -5.64
N GLY A 134 8.22 -19.46 -5.12
CA GLY A 134 7.07 -18.60 -4.87
C GLY A 134 7.13 -17.35 -5.73
N ILE A 135 5.99 -17.00 -6.32
CA ILE A 135 5.81 -15.82 -7.19
C ILE A 135 4.70 -14.96 -6.60
N ASP A 136 4.96 -13.68 -6.41
CA ASP A 136 3.93 -12.68 -6.10
C ASP A 136 3.85 -11.70 -7.26
N CYS A 137 2.80 -11.84 -8.06
CA CYS A 137 2.54 -11.02 -9.23
C CYS A 137 1.49 -9.98 -8.93
N GLY A 138 1.92 -8.84 -8.38
CA GLY A 138 1.05 -7.70 -8.09
C GLY A 138 0.69 -6.88 -9.33
N SER A 139 -0.13 -5.83 -9.13
CA SER A 139 -0.54 -4.91 -10.20
C SER A 139 0.61 -4.06 -10.76
N THR A 140 1.60 -3.72 -9.93
CA THR A 140 2.71 -2.83 -10.28
C THR A 140 4.08 -3.47 -10.12
N THR A 141 4.22 -4.47 -9.28
CA THR A 141 5.49 -5.13 -8.96
C THR A 141 5.37 -6.64 -9.08
N THR A 142 6.47 -7.26 -9.45
CA THR A 142 6.62 -8.73 -9.47
C THR A 142 7.74 -9.11 -8.51
N LYS A 143 7.51 -10.13 -7.73
CA LYS A 143 8.46 -10.64 -6.74
C LYS A 143 8.57 -12.14 -6.88
N LEU A 144 9.79 -12.65 -6.79
CA LEU A 144 10.06 -14.08 -6.80
C LEU A 144 10.96 -14.45 -5.64
N VAL A 145 10.72 -15.61 -5.07
CA VAL A 145 11.56 -16.23 -4.05
C VAL A 145 11.80 -17.68 -4.45
N LEU A 146 13.05 -18.07 -4.57
CA LEU A 146 13.43 -19.48 -4.61
C LEU A 146 13.99 -19.87 -3.23
N MET A 147 13.37 -20.83 -2.60
CA MET A 147 13.64 -21.26 -1.22
C MET A 147 14.13 -22.71 -1.20
N SER A 148 15.15 -23.00 -0.41
CA SER A 148 15.66 -24.36 -0.17
C SER A 148 14.67 -25.22 0.65
N GLU A 149 14.94 -26.50 0.78
CA GLU A 149 14.18 -27.40 1.66
C GLU A 149 14.24 -26.99 3.15
N ASP A 150 15.29 -26.27 3.56
CA ASP A 150 15.52 -25.77 4.93
C ASP A 150 15.03 -24.30 5.09
N ASP A 151 14.13 -23.82 4.25
CA ASP A 151 13.55 -22.48 4.28
C ASP A 151 14.56 -21.32 4.09
N LYS A 152 15.74 -21.60 3.52
CA LYS A 152 16.78 -20.61 3.22
C LYS A 152 16.57 -20.01 1.84
N LEU A 153 16.92 -18.74 1.67
CA LEU A 153 16.80 -18.04 0.39
C LEU A 153 17.96 -18.45 -0.54
N LEU A 154 17.60 -18.92 -1.72
CA LEU A 154 18.53 -19.22 -2.81
C LEU A 154 18.52 -18.11 -3.86
N TYR A 155 17.35 -17.52 -4.11
CA TYR A 155 17.17 -16.42 -5.04
C TYR A 155 16.02 -15.54 -4.62
N THR A 156 16.17 -14.23 -4.83
CA THR A 156 15.11 -13.25 -4.62
C THR A 156 15.09 -12.23 -5.75
N TYR A 157 13.89 -11.81 -6.12
CA TYR A 157 13.66 -10.72 -7.06
C TYR A 157 12.54 -9.82 -6.58
N TYR A 158 12.72 -8.53 -6.72
CA TYR A 158 11.68 -7.53 -6.43
C TYR A 158 11.88 -6.30 -7.31
N ASP A 159 11.00 -6.10 -8.28
CA ASP A 159 11.04 -4.90 -9.14
C ASP A 159 9.66 -4.62 -9.75
N SER A 160 9.55 -3.48 -10.44
CA SER A 160 8.37 -3.11 -11.22
C SER A 160 8.12 -4.13 -12.34
N ASN A 161 6.85 -4.49 -12.56
CA ASN A 161 6.45 -5.34 -13.68
C ASN A 161 6.33 -4.58 -15.02
N LYS A 162 6.53 -3.28 -15.02
CA LYS A 162 6.47 -2.39 -16.21
C LYS A 162 5.23 -2.61 -17.09
N GLY A 163 4.14 -3.09 -16.50
CA GLY A 163 2.90 -3.43 -17.20
C GLY A 163 2.93 -4.76 -17.97
N ASN A 164 4.02 -5.51 -17.94
CA ASN A 164 4.16 -6.83 -18.59
C ASN A 164 4.75 -7.87 -17.62
N PRO A 165 3.96 -8.37 -16.68
CA PRO A 165 4.44 -9.32 -15.67
C PRO A 165 4.88 -10.65 -16.27
N VAL A 166 4.29 -11.08 -17.41
CA VAL A 166 4.66 -12.36 -18.05
C VAL A 166 6.10 -12.33 -18.51
N GLU A 167 6.53 -11.26 -19.18
CA GLU A 167 7.91 -11.16 -19.65
C GLU A 167 8.91 -11.09 -18.49
N ILE A 168 8.57 -10.34 -17.44
CA ILE A 168 9.41 -10.29 -16.23
C ILE A 168 9.56 -11.68 -15.60
N VAL A 169 8.46 -12.41 -15.41
CA VAL A 169 8.53 -13.76 -14.84
C VAL A 169 9.33 -14.69 -15.75
N LYS A 170 9.17 -14.63 -17.08
CA LYS A 170 9.97 -15.39 -18.05
C LYS A 170 11.46 -15.13 -17.88
N GLU A 171 11.86 -13.86 -17.83
CA GLU A 171 13.26 -13.45 -17.63
C GLU A 171 13.81 -14.01 -16.31
N GLN A 172 13.04 -13.92 -15.23
CA GLN A 172 13.45 -14.38 -13.90
C GLN A 172 13.52 -15.93 -13.83
N LEU A 173 12.57 -16.63 -14.45
CA LEU A 173 12.66 -18.10 -14.57
C LEU A 173 13.90 -18.53 -15.33
N ALA A 174 14.23 -17.85 -16.44
CA ALA A 174 15.46 -18.14 -17.18
C ALA A 174 16.73 -17.88 -16.34
N ALA A 175 16.73 -16.85 -15.49
CA ALA A 175 17.81 -16.57 -14.56
C ALA A 175 17.91 -17.67 -13.48
N ILE A 176 16.78 -18.09 -12.90
CA ILE A 176 16.70 -19.16 -11.91
C ILE A 176 17.22 -20.48 -12.50
N TYR A 177 16.79 -20.88 -13.68
CA TYR A 177 17.27 -22.12 -14.32
C TYR A 177 18.78 -22.10 -14.57
N ARG A 178 19.33 -21.00 -15.03
CA ARG A 178 20.79 -20.84 -15.18
C ARG A 178 21.53 -20.97 -13.85
N LEU A 179 20.93 -20.45 -12.79
CA LEU A 179 21.47 -20.50 -11.44
C LEU A 179 21.41 -21.92 -10.86
N CYS A 180 20.31 -22.62 -11.06
CA CYS A 180 20.07 -23.97 -10.55
C CYS A 180 20.98 -25.00 -11.24
N GLY A 181 21.14 -24.90 -12.56
CA GLY A 181 21.79 -25.93 -13.35
C GLY A 181 21.21 -27.32 -13.02
N ASP A 182 22.09 -28.34 -12.99
CA ASP A 182 21.68 -29.71 -12.63
C ASP A 182 21.69 -29.98 -11.11
N ARG A 183 22.04 -28.98 -10.28
CA ARG A 183 22.22 -29.16 -8.83
C ARG A 183 20.99 -28.94 -8.04
N ILE A 184 20.13 -28.01 -8.49
CA ILE A 184 18.94 -27.58 -7.76
C ILE A 184 17.71 -27.98 -8.56
N GLN A 185 16.86 -28.81 -7.97
CA GLN A 185 15.61 -29.24 -8.57
C GLN A 185 14.45 -28.44 -7.96
N ILE A 186 13.67 -27.74 -8.79
CA ILE A 186 12.44 -27.11 -8.35
C ILE A 186 11.38 -28.18 -8.15
N LYS A 187 11.05 -28.49 -6.89
CA LYS A 187 10.11 -29.54 -6.48
C LYS A 187 8.67 -29.07 -6.41
N GLY A 188 8.45 -27.78 -6.39
CA GLY A 188 7.12 -27.19 -6.35
C GLY A 188 7.16 -25.69 -6.57
N SER A 189 6.04 -25.18 -7.04
CA SER A 189 5.89 -23.75 -7.35
C SER A 189 4.48 -23.27 -6.98
N ALA A 190 4.40 -22.02 -6.53
CA ALA A 190 3.12 -21.39 -6.28
C ALA A 190 3.15 -19.91 -6.67
N VAL A 191 2.00 -19.38 -7.05
CA VAL A 191 1.83 -17.99 -7.43
C VAL A 191 0.68 -17.36 -6.67
N THR A 192 0.85 -16.08 -6.34
CA THR A 192 -0.16 -15.24 -5.68
C THR A 192 -0.24 -13.86 -6.33
N GLY A 193 -1.20 -13.05 -5.91
CA GLY A 193 -1.40 -11.68 -6.36
C GLY A 193 -2.35 -11.55 -7.56
N TYR A 194 -2.52 -10.33 -8.06
CA TYR A 194 -3.45 -10.03 -9.16
C TYR A 194 -3.20 -10.81 -10.45
N GLY A 195 -1.94 -11.16 -10.72
CA GLY A 195 -1.53 -11.92 -11.90
C GLY A 195 -1.56 -13.44 -11.71
N GLU A 196 -2.13 -13.94 -10.60
CA GLU A 196 -2.12 -15.36 -10.23
C GLU A 196 -2.51 -16.29 -11.39
N GLU A 197 -3.73 -16.16 -11.89
CA GLU A 197 -4.22 -17.03 -12.98
C GLU A 197 -3.40 -16.90 -14.27
N LEU A 198 -2.99 -15.68 -14.59
CA LEU A 198 -2.19 -15.41 -15.78
C LEU A 198 -0.85 -16.13 -15.72
N ILE A 199 -0.11 -15.96 -14.63
CA ILE A 199 1.22 -16.53 -14.45
C ILE A 199 1.15 -18.05 -14.28
N LYS A 200 0.14 -18.54 -13.52
CA LYS A 200 -0.10 -19.97 -13.34
C LYS A 200 -0.29 -20.67 -14.69
N ASN A 201 -1.17 -20.13 -15.53
CA ASN A 201 -1.48 -20.74 -16.83
C ASN A 201 -0.34 -20.57 -17.83
N ALA A 202 0.38 -19.43 -17.80
CA ALA A 202 1.48 -19.17 -18.73
C ALA A 202 2.65 -20.12 -18.51
N PHE A 203 3.00 -20.38 -17.27
CA PHE A 203 4.22 -21.11 -16.92
C PHE A 203 4.00 -22.49 -16.28
N GLY A 204 2.74 -22.94 -16.18
CA GLY A 204 2.42 -24.23 -15.55
C GLY A 204 2.76 -24.26 -14.07
N VAL A 205 2.60 -23.12 -13.35
CA VAL A 205 2.85 -23.08 -11.91
C VAL A 205 1.89 -24.03 -11.20
N ASP A 206 2.38 -24.85 -10.27
CA ASP A 206 1.64 -25.96 -9.68
C ASP A 206 0.36 -25.51 -8.95
N SER A 207 0.43 -24.42 -8.20
CA SER A 207 -0.70 -23.93 -7.42
C SER A 207 -0.83 -22.42 -7.44
N GLY A 208 -2.08 -21.93 -7.42
CA GLY A 208 -2.42 -20.56 -7.10
C GLY A 208 -2.79 -20.45 -5.62
N LEU A 209 -2.47 -19.32 -5.01
CA LEU A 209 -2.75 -19.05 -3.62
C LEU A 209 -3.31 -17.63 -3.45
N VAL A 210 -4.41 -17.51 -2.74
CA VAL A 210 -4.97 -16.19 -2.41
C VAL A 210 -3.92 -15.38 -1.64
N GLU A 211 -3.72 -14.13 -2.03
CA GLU A 211 -2.68 -13.24 -1.50
C GLU A 211 -2.69 -13.16 0.03
N THR A 212 -3.87 -13.07 0.63
CA THR A 212 -4.03 -13.05 2.08
C THR A 212 -3.47 -14.28 2.78
N MET A 213 -3.60 -15.45 2.15
CA MET A 213 -3.05 -16.71 2.69
C MET A 213 -1.54 -16.76 2.54
N ALA A 214 -0.99 -16.25 1.44
CA ALA A 214 0.45 -16.16 1.26
C ALA A 214 1.08 -15.28 2.35
N HIS A 215 0.54 -14.10 2.57
CA HIS A 215 0.99 -13.17 3.60
C HIS A 215 0.86 -13.75 5.02
N PHE A 216 -0.23 -14.46 5.30
CA PHE A 216 -0.44 -15.13 6.58
C PHE A 216 0.57 -16.26 6.83
N LEU A 217 0.79 -17.13 5.85
CA LEU A 217 1.77 -18.22 5.97
C LEU A 217 3.18 -17.68 6.24
N ALA A 218 3.57 -16.62 5.52
CA ALA A 218 4.85 -15.98 5.73
C ALA A 218 4.94 -15.35 7.13
N ALA A 219 3.93 -14.60 7.57
CA ALA A 219 3.94 -13.97 8.89
C ALA A 219 4.06 -15.00 10.03
N ARG A 220 3.31 -16.11 9.94
CA ARG A 220 3.40 -17.22 10.91
C ARG A 220 4.76 -17.91 10.97
N HIS A 221 5.50 -17.91 9.89
CA HIS A 221 6.85 -18.45 9.89
C HIS A 221 7.80 -17.61 10.79
N PHE A 222 7.59 -16.28 10.84
CA PHE A 222 8.39 -15.38 11.68
C PHE A 222 7.84 -15.23 13.10
N ASP A 223 6.54 -15.31 13.26
CA ASP A 223 5.86 -15.26 14.55
C ASP A 223 4.68 -16.26 14.54
N PRO A 224 4.87 -17.46 15.13
CA PRO A 224 3.83 -18.47 15.19
C PRO A 224 2.55 -18.03 15.93
N ASP A 225 2.69 -17.07 16.84
CA ASP A 225 1.60 -16.54 17.68
C ASP A 225 1.02 -15.22 17.12
N VAL A 226 1.35 -14.87 15.86
CA VAL A 226 0.87 -13.63 15.23
C VAL A 226 -0.65 -13.50 15.33
N ASP A 227 -1.11 -12.36 15.84
CA ASP A 227 -2.53 -12.03 15.99
C ASP A 227 -2.96 -10.85 15.11
N PHE A 228 -1.99 -10.06 14.60
CA PHE A 228 -2.23 -8.98 13.67
C PHE A 228 -1.11 -8.84 12.64
N ILE A 229 -1.51 -8.70 11.38
CA ILE A 229 -0.59 -8.46 10.26
C ILE A 229 -0.96 -7.15 9.61
N LEU A 230 0.03 -6.27 9.43
CA LEU A 230 -0.12 -5.04 8.68
C LEU A 230 0.82 -5.06 7.49
N ASP A 231 0.25 -5.08 6.30
CA ASP A 231 0.97 -4.96 5.04
C ASP A 231 0.75 -3.57 4.46
N ILE A 232 1.84 -2.81 4.30
CA ILE A 232 1.81 -1.51 3.63
C ILE A 232 2.65 -1.61 2.35
N GLY A 233 1.94 -1.75 1.25
CA GLY A 233 2.51 -1.73 -0.09
C GLY A 233 2.83 -0.32 -0.61
N GLY A 234 3.18 -0.24 -1.86
CA GLY A 234 3.38 1.04 -2.55
C GLY A 234 2.08 1.82 -2.75
N GLN A 235 0.95 1.14 -2.97
CA GLN A 235 -0.33 1.76 -3.31
C GLN A 235 -1.52 1.28 -2.48
N ASP A 236 -1.35 0.25 -1.67
CA ASP A 236 -2.40 -0.37 -0.88
C ASP A 236 -1.96 -0.63 0.56
N ILE A 237 -2.95 -0.80 1.43
CA ILE A 237 -2.79 -1.25 2.81
C ILE A 237 -3.71 -2.43 3.01
N LYS A 238 -3.16 -3.51 3.58
CA LYS A 238 -3.90 -4.71 3.97
C LYS A 238 -3.65 -4.98 5.44
N CYS A 239 -4.72 -5.24 6.16
CA CYS A 239 -4.65 -5.60 7.57
C CYS A 239 -5.39 -6.91 7.78
N PHE A 240 -4.78 -7.82 8.50
CA PHE A 240 -5.37 -9.11 8.82
C PHE A 240 -5.41 -9.28 10.33
N ARG A 241 -6.58 -9.58 10.86
CA ARG A 241 -6.73 -10.04 12.25
C ARG A 241 -6.73 -11.54 12.27
N ILE A 242 -5.92 -12.11 13.14
CA ILE A 242 -5.77 -13.55 13.26
C ILE A 242 -6.36 -13.98 14.60
N LYS A 243 -7.22 -15.01 14.57
CA LYS A 243 -7.77 -15.65 15.77
C LYS A 243 -7.80 -17.14 15.57
N ASN A 244 -7.49 -17.88 16.61
CA ASN A 244 -7.48 -19.34 16.56
C ASN A 244 -6.69 -19.88 15.37
N ASN A 245 -5.54 -19.25 15.08
CA ASN A 245 -4.66 -19.64 13.99
C ASN A 245 -5.30 -19.58 12.59
N SER A 246 -6.25 -18.67 12.40
CA SER A 246 -6.97 -18.44 11.15
C SER A 246 -7.21 -16.95 10.94
N VAL A 247 -7.33 -16.53 9.70
CA VAL A 247 -7.67 -15.14 9.35
C VAL A 247 -9.14 -14.89 9.72
N ASP A 248 -9.36 -14.05 10.75
CA ASP A 248 -10.69 -13.69 11.27
C ASP A 248 -11.32 -12.56 10.46
N SER A 249 -10.54 -11.54 10.14
CA SER A 249 -11.02 -10.40 9.36
C SER A 249 -9.91 -9.74 8.55
N ILE A 250 -10.31 -9.11 7.45
CA ILE A 250 -9.44 -8.43 6.50
C ILE A 250 -9.97 -7.03 6.28
N LEU A 251 -9.08 -6.03 6.37
CA LEU A 251 -9.33 -4.65 5.96
C LEU A 251 -8.41 -4.32 4.79
N LEU A 252 -9.00 -3.86 3.70
CA LEU A 252 -8.27 -3.47 2.49
C LEU A 252 -8.50 -1.98 2.21
N ASN A 253 -7.45 -1.26 1.88
CA ASN A 253 -7.54 0.09 1.36
C ASN A 253 -6.70 0.21 0.09
N GLU A 254 -7.38 0.21 -1.04
CA GLU A 254 -6.81 0.42 -2.38
C GLU A 254 -7.18 1.79 -2.95
N ALA A 255 -8.03 2.55 -2.24
CA ALA A 255 -8.60 3.80 -2.74
C ALA A 255 -7.78 5.04 -2.39
N CYS A 256 -6.94 4.98 -1.36
CA CYS A 256 -6.22 6.14 -0.86
C CYS A 256 -4.76 5.82 -0.55
N SER A 257 -3.86 6.45 -1.29
CA SER A 257 -2.40 6.28 -1.12
C SER A 257 -1.81 7.00 0.09
N SER A 258 -2.58 7.77 0.86
CA SER A 258 -2.05 8.60 1.94
C SER A 258 -1.42 7.85 3.12
N GLY A 259 -1.64 6.53 3.20
CA GLY A 259 -1.00 5.64 4.15
C GLY A 259 0.00 4.67 3.51
N CYS A 260 0.30 4.81 2.21
CA CYS A 260 1.11 3.87 1.44
C CYS A 260 2.49 4.45 1.08
N GLY A 261 3.39 3.62 0.61
CA GLY A 261 4.75 4.01 0.25
C GLY A 261 4.83 5.08 -0.84
N SER A 262 3.94 5.05 -1.85
CA SER A 262 3.88 6.05 -2.92
C SER A 262 3.62 7.48 -2.42
N PHE A 263 3.01 7.62 -1.25
CA PHE A 263 2.85 8.93 -0.60
C PHE A 263 4.22 9.53 -0.24
N ILE A 264 5.08 8.78 0.46
CA ILE A 264 6.43 9.23 0.82
C ILE A 264 7.27 9.44 -0.43
N GLU A 265 7.19 8.51 -1.40
CA GLU A 265 7.93 8.60 -2.66
C GLU A 265 7.60 9.88 -3.44
N THR A 266 6.32 10.28 -3.48
CA THR A 266 5.90 11.52 -4.13
C THR A 266 6.57 12.74 -3.51
N PHE A 267 6.65 12.81 -2.17
CA PHE A 267 7.29 13.92 -1.48
C PHE A 267 8.82 13.87 -1.60
N ALA A 268 9.44 12.69 -1.51
CA ALA A 268 10.87 12.52 -1.73
C ALA A 268 11.27 13.07 -3.11
N LYS A 269 10.60 12.63 -4.17
CA LYS A 269 10.82 13.12 -5.54
C LYS A 269 10.60 14.63 -5.68
N SER A 270 9.56 15.18 -5.03
CA SER A 270 9.27 16.61 -5.10
C SER A 270 10.34 17.48 -4.43
N MET A 271 11.11 16.91 -3.51
CA MET A 271 12.23 17.54 -2.81
C MET A 271 13.59 17.16 -3.41
N GLY A 272 13.62 16.36 -4.49
CA GLY A 272 14.84 16.00 -5.21
C GLY A 272 15.64 14.85 -4.59
N TYR A 273 15.01 14.01 -3.76
CA TYR A 273 15.66 12.88 -3.10
C TYR A 273 15.18 11.53 -3.64
N ASP A 274 16.07 10.56 -3.61
CA ASP A 274 15.69 9.15 -3.71
C ASP A 274 14.94 8.70 -2.44
N ILE A 275 14.02 7.73 -2.58
CA ILE A 275 13.18 7.28 -1.48
C ILE A 275 13.98 6.68 -0.31
N ALA A 276 15.05 5.94 -0.60
CA ALA A 276 15.89 5.32 0.42
C ALA A 276 16.76 6.36 1.13
N GLU A 277 17.26 7.35 0.41
CA GLU A 277 17.98 8.49 0.97
C GLU A 277 17.04 9.33 1.85
N PHE A 278 15.85 9.63 1.37
CA PHE A 278 14.84 10.40 2.10
C PHE A 278 14.43 9.73 3.42
N ALA A 279 14.29 8.40 3.40
CA ALA A 279 14.05 7.61 4.60
C ALA A 279 15.17 7.74 5.64
N LYS A 280 16.44 7.64 5.20
CA LYS A 280 17.62 7.81 6.08
C LYS A 280 17.73 9.21 6.66
N ILE A 281 17.39 10.22 5.87
CA ILE A 281 17.37 11.62 6.34
C ILE A 281 16.34 11.79 7.45
N GLY A 282 15.14 11.18 7.33
CA GLY A 282 14.08 11.25 8.34
C GLY A 282 14.47 10.68 9.71
N LEU A 283 15.39 9.71 9.76
CA LEU A 283 15.89 9.16 11.03
C LEU A 283 16.67 10.18 11.87
N ARG A 284 17.15 11.25 11.25
CA ARG A 284 17.96 12.31 11.89
C ARG A 284 17.14 13.56 12.23
N GLY A 285 15.84 13.54 12.00
CA GLY A 285 14.93 14.64 12.35
C GLY A 285 14.95 14.90 13.86
N LYS A 286 15.32 16.09 14.28
CA LYS A 286 15.43 16.47 15.70
C LYS A 286 14.11 16.98 16.26
N ALA A 287 13.27 17.52 15.40
CA ALA A 287 11.98 18.08 15.76
C ALA A 287 10.98 17.85 14.59
N PRO A 288 10.53 16.60 14.39
CA PRO A 288 9.64 16.23 13.30
C PRO A 288 8.41 17.13 13.22
N VAL A 289 8.05 17.55 12.02
CA VAL A 289 6.89 18.41 11.79
C VAL A 289 5.60 17.62 12.00
N ASP A 290 4.68 18.09 12.82
CA ASP A 290 3.37 17.48 12.92
C ASP A 290 2.52 17.83 11.70
N LEU A 291 2.48 16.93 10.76
CA LEU A 291 1.69 17.04 9.54
C LEU A 291 0.26 16.49 9.70
N GLY A 292 -0.02 15.88 10.86
CA GLY A 292 -1.29 15.22 11.16
C GLY A 292 -1.58 14.03 10.25
N SER A 293 -2.85 13.62 10.22
CA SER A 293 -3.34 12.54 9.35
C SER A 293 -4.22 13.13 8.23
N ARG A 294 -3.63 13.53 7.11
CA ARG A 294 -4.33 14.19 5.99
C ARG A 294 -4.11 13.45 4.68
N CYS A 295 -4.99 13.64 3.70
CA CYS A 295 -4.75 13.09 2.36
C CYS A 295 -3.62 13.87 1.67
N THR A 296 -3.01 13.26 0.64
CA THR A 296 -1.87 13.79 -0.10
C THR A 296 -2.06 15.23 -0.61
N VAL A 297 -3.28 15.57 -1.03
CA VAL A 297 -3.59 16.91 -1.56
C VAL A 297 -3.43 17.99 -0.48
N PHE A 298 -3.99 17.76 0.71
CA PHE A 298 -3.87 18.69 1.83
C PHE A 298 -2.47 18.68 2.45
N MET A 299 -1.84 17.52 2.46
CA MET A 299 -0.47 17.34 2.97
C MET A 299 0.54 18.19 2.18
N ASN A 300 0.36 18.30 0.87
CA ASN A 300 1.24 19.12 0.03
C ASN A 300 1.29 20.59 0.49
N SER A 301 0.14 21.15 0.89
CA SER A 301 0.09 22.49 1.46
C SER A 301 0.80 22.58 2.82
N SER A 302 0.63 21.56 3.67
CA SER A 302 1.29 21.52 4.98
C SER A 302 2.80 21.37 4.87
N VAL A 303 3.30 20.53 3.95
CA VAL A 303 4.74 20.40 3.67
C VAL A 303 5.34 21.70 3.12
N LYS A 304 4.67 22.34 2.16
CA LYS A 304 5.12 23.63 1.64
C LYS A 304 5.14 24.72 2.71
N GLN A 305 4.17 24.70 3.63
CA GLN A 305 4.17 25.63 4.76
C GLN A 305 5.35 25.36 5.69
N ALA A 306 5.58 24.08 6.07
CA ALA A 306 6.72 23.71 6.89
C ALA A 306 8.08 24.14 6.28
N GLN A 307 8.23 24.01 4.95
CA GLN A 307 9.41 24.51 4.22
C GLN A 307 9.55 26.02 4.34
N LYS A 308 8.47 26.79 4.20
CA LYS A 308 8.46 28.26 4.37
C LYS A 308 8.79 28.67 5.80
N ASP A 309 8.36 27.88 6.77
CA ASP A 309 8.64 28.09 8.20
C ASP A 309 10.08 27.66 8.58
N GLY A 310 10.89 27.23 7.61
CA GLY A 310 12.29 26.87 7.80
C GLY A 310 12.52 25.49 8.43
N ALA A 311 11.57 24.57 8.28
CA ALA A 311 11.77 23.19 8.73
C ALA A 311 12.81 22.48 7.86
N ASP A 312 13.72 21.76 8.49
CA ASP A 312 14.71 20.95 7.80
C ASP A 312 14.04 19.77 7.06
N VAL A 313 14.67 19.32 5.99
CA VAL A 313 14.20 18.16 5.21
C VAL A 313 14.11 16.92 6.08
N SER A 314 15.01 16.74 7.04
CA SER A 314 15.00 15.65 8.02
C SER A 314 13.74 15.66 8.89
N ASP A 315 13.33 16.82 9.38
CA ASP A 315 12.12 16.99 10.19
C ASP A 315 10.84 16.77 9.36
N ILE A 316 10.86 17.19 8.09
CA ILE A 316 9.74 16.95 7.16
C ILE A 316 9.63 15.46 6.82
N SER A 317 10.74 14.78 6.54
CA SER A 317 10.75 13.35 6.23
C SER A 317 10.26 12.50 7.40
N ALA A 318 10.74 12.81 8.62
CA ALA A 318 10.25 12.19 9.84
C ALA A 318 8.74 12.43 10.05
N GLY A 319 8.29 13.67 9.88
CA GLY A 319 6.87 14.04 9.98
C GLY A 319 5.98 13.32 8.96
N LEU A 320 6.45 13.13 7.72
CA LEU A 320 5.76 12.36 6.68
C LEU A 320 5.67 10.87 7.07
N SER A 321 6.74 10.29 7.61
CA SER A 321 6.75 8.90 8.08
C SER A 321 5.74 8.68 9.21
N ILE A 322 5.67 9.61 10.17
CA ILE A 322 4.67 9.58 11.23
C ILE A 322 3.25 9.76 10.67
N SER A 323 3.07 10.64 9.69
CA SER A 323 1.77 10.88 9.06
C SER A 323 1.24 9.66 8.30
N VAL A 324 2.11 8.91 7.61
CA VAL A 324 1.74 7.64 6.96
C VAL A 324 1.19 6.66 7.98
N VAL A 325 1.88 6.51 9.11
CA VAL A 325 1.46 5.63 10.20
C VAL A 325 0.11 6.06 10.78
N LYS A 326 -0.04 7.35 11.12
CA LYS A 326 -1.31 7.89 11.62
C LYS A 326 -2.46 7.67 10.63
N ASN A 327 -2.21 7.81 9.33
CA ASN A 327 -3.22 7.51 8.30
C ASN A 327 -3.57 6.01 8.27
N ALA A 328 -2.58 5.12 8.34
CA ALA A 328 -2.82 3.68 8.39
C ALA A 328 -3.64 3.29 9.63
N VAL A 329 -3.21 3.70 10.81
CA VAL A 329 -3.84 3.31 12.09
C VAL A 329 -5.25 3.92 12.23
N TYR A 330 -5.39 5.24 12.07
CA TYR A 330 -6.64 5.93 12.42
C TYR A 330 -7.66 6.02 11.29
N LYS A 331 -7.23 6.00 10.02
CA LYS A 331 -8.16 6.12 8.90
C LYS A 331 -8.48 4.82 8.20
N VAL A 332 -7.49 3.94 8.07
CA VAL A 332 -7.68 2.64 7.39
C VAL A 332 -8.14 1.61 8.41
N ILE A 333 -7.32 1.36 9.42
CA ILE A 333 -7.60 0.35 10.45
C ILE A 333 -8.74 0.82 11.36
N ARG A 334 -8.82 2.15 11.60
CA ARG A 334 -9.78 2.78 12.51
C ARG A 334 -9.69 2.22 13.93
N ALA A 335 -8.49 1.92 14.38
CA ALA A 335 -8.25 1.47 15.73
C ALA A 335 -8.54 2.59 16.72
N GLY A 336 -9.36 2.31 17.73
CA GLY A 336 -9.63 3.22 18.84
C GLY A 336 -8.51 3.23 19.87
N SER A 337 -7.75 2.13 19.96
CA SER A 337 -6.57 1.99 20.81
C SER A 337 -5.57 1.00 20.21
N ALA A 338 -4.32 1.07 20.66
CA ALA A 338 -3.29 0.11 20.28
C ALA A 338 -3.63 -1.34 20.68
N ASP A 339 -4.42 -1.53 21.73
CA ASP A 339 -4.80 -2.87 22.21
C ASP A 339 -5.75 -3.60 21.27
N GLU A 340 -6.49 -2.86 20.44
CA GLU A 340 -7.34 -3.44 19.41
C GLU A 340 -6.55 -4.12 18.27
N LEU A 341 -5.26 -3.82 18.15
CA LEU A 341 -4.38 -4.40 17.14
C LEU A 341 -3.70 -5.70 17.58
N GLY A 342 -4.02 -6.20 18.79
CA GLY A 342 -3.41 -7.41 19.31
C GLY A 342 -2.04 -7.18 19.98
N GLN A 343 -1.34 -8.26 20.31
CA GLN A 343 -0.05 -8.23 21.02
C GLN A 343 1.12 -8.63 20.11
N ASN A 344 0.91 -9.61 19.23
CA ASN A 344 1.91 -10.20 18.35
C ASN A 344 1.72 -9.66 16.94
N ILE A 345 2.38 -8.55 16.61
CA ILE A 345 2.18 -7.81 15.38
C ILE A 345 3.33 -8.07 14.41
N VAL A 346 3.02 -8.58 13.24
CA VAL A 346 3.96 -8.67 12.12
C VAL A 346 3.65 -7.57 11.11
N VAL A 347 4.67 -6.77 10.77
CA VAL A 347 4.57 -5.75 9.73
C VAL A 347 5.33 -6.16 8.48
N GLN A 348 4.74 -5.92 7.32
CA GLN A 348 5.27 -6.34 6.04
C GLN A 348 4.92 -5.35 4.93
N GLY A 349 5.39 -5.61 3.72
CA GLY A 349 5.28 -4.70 2.59
C GLY A 349 6.52 -3.80 2.43
N GLY A 350 6.73 -3.31 1.22
CA GLY A 350 7.93 -2.54 0.86
C GLY A 350 8.10 -1.25 1.65
N THR A 351 7.01 -0.67 2.14
CA THR A 351 7.04 0.57 2.93
C THR A 351 7.76 0.39 4.27
N PHE A 352 7.74 -0.81 4.85
CA PHE A 352 8.42 -1.10 6.11
C PHE A 352 9.94 -1.32 5.99
N TYR A 353 10.50 -1.26 4.77
CA TYR A 353 11.95 -1.10 4.61
C TYR A 353 12.43 0.31 5.04
N ASN A 354 11.51 1.25 5.15
CA ASN A 354 11.78 2.56 5.73
C ASN A 354 11.75 2.47 7.27
N ASP A 355 12.93 2.49 7.90
CA ASP A 355 13.07 2.42 9.36
C ASP A 355 12.39 3.59 10.08
N ALA A 356 12.24 4.75 9.43
CA ALA A 356 11.52 5.88 10.02
C ALA A 356 10.00 5.58 10.13
N VAL A 357 9.41 4.90 9.14
CA VAL A 357 8.02 4.43 9.18
C VAL A 357 7.86 3.34 10.24
N LEU A 358 8.78 2.37 10.25
CA LEU A 358 8.75 1.27 11.21
C LEU A 358 8.83 1.79 12.65
N ARG A 359 9.76 2.71 12.92
CA ARG A 359 9.89 3.33 14.23
C ARG A 359 8.69 4.18 14.60
N ALA A 360 8.17 4.98 13.68
CA ALA A 360 6.95 5.75 13.91
C ALA A 360 5.76 4.86 14.27
N PHE A 361 5.64 3.68 13.64
CA PHE A 361 4.60 2.71 13.94
C PHE A 361 4.73 2.14 15.36
N GLU A 362 5.95 1.77 15.78
CA GLU A 362 6.19 1.31 17.15
C GLU A 362 5.91 2.39 18.22
N LEU A 363 6.29 3.63 17.92
CA LEU A 363 6.01 4.78 18.82
C LEU A 363 4.51 5.05 18.93
N GLU A 364 3.78 5.02 17.82
CA GLU A 364 2.34 5.26 17.78
C GLU A 364 1.56 4.16 18.53
N LEU A 365 2.03 2.92 18.47
CA LEU A 365 1.42 1.79 19.19
C LEU A 365 1.92 1.65 20.64
N GLY A 366 3.04 2.28 21.01
CA GLY A 366 3.70 2.07 22.28
C GLY A 366 4.21 0.64 22.51
N ARG A 367 4.47 -0.11 21.41
CA ARG A 367 4.92 -1.51 21.48
C ARG A 367 5.85 -1.87 20.33
N GLN A 368 6.60 -2.96 20.53
CA GLN A 368 7.48 -3.51 19.50
C GLN A 368 6.69 -4.39 18.52
N VAL A 369 7.17 -4.45 17.30
CA VAL A 369 6.59 -5.29 16.25
C VAL A 369 7.68 -6.13 15.57
N VAL A 370 7.29 -7.23 14.93
CA VAL A 370 8.19 -8.05 14.12
C VAL A 370 8.15 -7.55 12.68
N ARG A 371 9.32 -7.10 12.18
CA ARG A 371 9.50 -6.77 10.77
C ARG A 371 10.49 -7.76 10.17
N PRO A 372 10.04 -8.74 9.35
CA PRO A 372 10.95 -9.64 8.63
C PRO A 372 11.92 -8.86 7.73
N ALA A 373 13.16 -9.32 7.64
CA ALA A 373 14.14 -8.71 6.74
C ALA A 373 13.70 -8.72 5.27
N ILE A 374 12.81 -9.65 4.92
CA ILE A 374 12.19 -9.79 3.60
C ILE A 374 10.78 -9.17 3.54
N ALA A 375 10.50 -8.13 4.30
CA ALA A 375 9.17 -7.54 4.44
C ALA A 375 8.46 -7.28 3.09
N GLY A 376 9.17 -6.89 2.06
CA GLY A 376 8.62 -6.67 0.71
C GLY A 376 8.43 -7.94 -0.12
N LEU A 377 8.93 -9.10 0.35
CA LEU A 377 8.88 -10.38 -0.36
C LEU A 377 7.91 -11.39 0.31
N MET A 378 7.17 -10.97 1.32
CA MET A 378 6.36 -11.87 2.16
C MET A 378 5.32 -12.65 1.35
N GLY A 379 4.68 -12.02 0.35
CA GLY A 379 3.75 -12.73 -0.54
C GLY A 379 4.42 -13.85 -1.33
N ALA A 380 5.59 -13.58 -1.92
CA ALA A 380 6.35 -14.60 -2.65
C ALA A 380 6.94 -15.68 -1.72
N TYR A 381 7.44 -15.29 -0.55
CA TYR A 381 7.94 -16.24 0.44
C TYR A 381 6.84 -17.16 0.97
N GLY A 382 5.66 -16.61 1.27
CA GLY A 382 4.49 -17.40 1.68
C GLY A 382 3.99 -18.33 0.58
N ALA A 383 4.06 -17.92 -0.69
CA ALA A 383 3.78 -18.79 -1.82
C ALA A 383 4.80 -19.95 -1.91
N ALA A 384 6.10 -19.69 -1.69
CA ALA A 384 7.11 -20.74 -1.64
C ALA A 384 6.89 -21.73 -0.49
N LEU A 385 6.52 -21.24 0.71
CA LEU A 385 6.12 -22.08 1.84
C LEU A 385 4.89 -22.94 1.51
N HIS A 386 3.90 -22.36 0.82
CA HIS A 386 2.73 -23.11 0.34
C HIS A 386 3.14 -24.21 -0.63
N ALA A 387 3.97 -23.90 -1.62
CA ALA A 387 4.47 -24.88 -2.59
C ALA A 387 5.21 -26.05 -1.89
N LYS A 388 5.98 -25.75 -0.84
CA LYS A 388 6.65 -26.78 -0.02
C LYS A 388 5.64 -27.70 0.70
N ASN A 389 4.57 -27.11 1.25
CA ASN A 389 3.59 -27.84 2.06
C ASN A 389 2.60 -28.66 1.20
N THR A 390 2.40 -28.25 -0.06
CA THR A 390 1.42 -28.86 -0.97
C THR A 390 2.06 -29.63 -2.12
N ARG A 391 3.39 -29.86 -2.05
CA ARG A 391 4.16 -30.50 -3.10
C ARG A 391 3.55 -31.81 -3.58
N GLY A 392 3.50 -31.99 -4.90
CA GLY A 392 3.25 -33.24 -5.56
C GLY A 392 4.53 -34.06 -5.75
N GLU A 393 4.44 -35.17 -6.48
CA GLU A 393 5.60 -35.98 -6.84
C GLU A 393 6.57 -35.25 -7.80
N GLN A 394 6.01 -34.42 -8.70
CA GLN A 394 6.76 -33.68 -9.71
C GLN A 394 6.07 -32.33 -9.97
N SER A 395 6.86 -31.26 -10.13
CA SER A 395 6.35 -29.93 -10.50
C SER A 395 5.94 -29.89 -11.97
N ALA A 396 4.81 -29.23 -12.25
CA ALA A 396 4.32 -28.95 -13.60
C ALA A 396 4.92 -27.65 -14.20
N LEU A 397 5.79 -26.94 -13.44
CA LEU A 397 6.41 -25.71 -13.89
C LEU A 397 7.13 -25.93 -15.24
N ILE A 398 6.95 -24.98 -16.16
CA ILE A 398 7.57 -25.01 -17.47
C ILE A 398 9.08 -25.32 -17.38
N THR A 399 9.58 -26.25 -18.16
CA THR A 399 11.01 -26.61 -18.16
C THR A 399 11.87 -25.51 -18.79
N GLN A 400 13.16 -25.55 -18.57
CA GLN A 400 14.10 -24.62 -19.21
C GLN A 400 14.01 -24.66 -20.75
N GLU A 401 13.84 -25.84 -21.33
CA GLU A 401 13.65 -26.04 -22.77
C GLU A 401 12.30 -25.44 -23.23
N GLY A 402 11.21 -25.73 -22.53
CA GLY A 402 9.90 -25.13 -22.79
C GLY A 402 9.93 -23.61 -22.72
N LEU A 403 10.65 -23.05 -21.74
CA LEU A 403 10.79 -21.59 -21.58
C LEU A 403 11.55 -20.93 -22.75
N ALA A 404 12.50 -21.63 -23.36
CA ALA A 404 13.24 -21.12 -24.54
C ALA A 404 12.33 -20.95 -25.78
N HIS A 405 11.28 -21.75 -25.88
CA HIS A 405 10.31 -21.71 -26.96
C HIS A 405 9.01 -20.96 -26.59
N PHE A 406 8.93 -20.47 -25.35
CA PHE A 406 7.72 -19.80 -24.86
C PHE A 406 7.49 -18.45 -25.57
N VAL A 407 6.31 -18.30 -26.18
CA VAL A 407 5.86 -17.07 -26.81
C VAL A 407 4.52 -16.67 -26.18
N HIS A 408 4.40 -15.43 -25.76
CA HIS A 408 3.18 -14.87 -25.21
C HIS A 408 2.64 -13.77 -26.14
N GLU A 409 1.40 -13.92 -26.55
CA GLU A 409 0.66 -12.93 -27.33
C GLU A 409 -0.51 -12.37 -26.51
N ALA A 410 -0.49 -11.06 -26.24
CA ALA A 410 -1.62 -10.39 -25.57
C ALA A 410 -2.64 -9.91 -26.61
N LYS A 411 -3.87 -10.44 -26.55
CA LYS A 411 -4.98 -9.98 -27.40
C LYS A 411 -6.04 -9.28 -26.53
N PRO A 412 -6.36 -8.00 -26.80
CA PRO A 412 -7.41 -7.31 -26.07
C PRO A 412 -8.77 -7.97 -26.36
N ALA A 413 -9.47 -8.35 -25.32
CA ALA A 413 -10.82 -8.89 -25.40
C ALA A 413 -11.79 -8.04 -24.58
N VAL A 414 -12.94 -7.69 -25.18
CA VAL A 414 -14.00 -6.93 -24.51
C VAL A 414 -15.08 -7.89 -24.06
N CYS A 415 -15.28 -8.03 -22.75
CA CYS A 415 -16.40 -8.77 -22.20
C CYS A 415 -17.70 -7.99 -22.42
N LYS A 416 -18.63 -8.53 -23.23
CA LYS A 416 -19.92 -7.89 -23.57
C LYS A 416 -21.06 -8.25 -22.59
N ARG A 417 -20.75 -8.90 -21.42
CA ARG A 417 -21.77 -9.43 -20.52
C ARG A 417 -22.38 -8.41 -19.56
N CYS A 418 -21.74 -7.28 -19.31
CA CYS A 418 -22.25 -6.24 -18.41
C CYS A 418 -21.74 -4.86 -18.83
N THR A 419 -22.33 -3.79 -18.26
CA THR A 419 -21.93 -2.39 -18.52
C THR A 419 -20.60 -2.00 -17.90
N ASN A 420 -20.09 -2.78 -16.92
CA ASN A 420 -18.75 -2.65 -16.36
C ASN A 420 -17.78 -3.53 -17.16
N CYS A 421 -17.43 -3.07 -18.35
CA CYS A 421 -16.50 -3.81 -19.21
C CYS A 421 -15.09 -3.77 -18.58
N LEU A 422 -14.70 -4.91 -17.99
CA LEU A 422 -13.30 -5.18 -17.68
C LEU A 422 -12.62 -5.59 -18.99
N LEU A 423 -11.56 -4.89 -19.38
CA LEU A 423 -10.66 -5.36 -20.42
C LEU A 423 -9.87 -6.55 -19.84
N TYR A 424 -10.23 -7.75 -20.23
CA TYR A 424 -9.36 -8.91 -20.01
C TYR A 424 -8.30 -8.92 -21.11
N THR A 425 -7.09 -8.56 -20.76
CA THR A 425 -5.93 -8.77 -21.60
C THR A 425 -5.27 -10.07 -21.13
N SER A 426 -5.60 -11.16 -21.77
CA SER A 426 -4.75 -12.30 -22.11
C SER A 426 -5.53 -13.61 -22.12
N ARG A 427 -5.46 -14.32 -23.21
CA ARG A 427 -5.45 -15.78 -23.23
C ARG A 427 -4.03 -16.19 -23.62
N CYS A 428 -3.37 -16.95 -22.74
CA CYS A 428 -2.27 -17.80 -23.20
C CYS A 428 -2.86 -18.82 -24.18
N VAL A 429 -2.30 -18.89 -25.36
CA VAL A 429 -2.54 -19.95 -26.33
C VAL A 429 -1.36 -20.89 -26.28
#